data_9090dd0481352748857c9a1827f1f3a7
#
_entry.id   9090dd0481352748857c9a1827f1f3a7
#
_cell.length_a   1.000
_cell.length_b   1.000
_cell.length_c   1.000
_cell.angle_alpha   90.00
_cell.angle_beta   90.00
_cell.angle_gamma   90.00
#
_symmetry.space_group_name_H-M   'P 1'
#
loop_
_entity.id
_entity.type
_entity.pdbx_description
1 polymer ?
#
loop_
_entity_poly.entity_id
_entity_poly.type
_entity_poly.pdbx_seq_one_letter_code
_entity_poly.pdbx_strand_id
1 'polypeptide(L)'
;MKTNHPTPDNIEFKEITPDNWRIINSLSVKKEQKNFAASNVTILARAFVYRKENAKVFAVYHSDKPIGLIMQRDWIDGEKIVCIMDQFMIDKKSQGRGLGKAALQKWLSMIEAEKRYPCIQLCYVEGDIPAKHLYENFGFYEIDKDEDEIILQKDMEKDL
;
A
#
# COMPACT_ATOMS: atom_id res chain seq x y z
N MET A 1 -28.40 5.77 14.05
CA MET A 1 -27.25 4.84 14.10
C MET A 1 -26.01 5.59 13.64
N LYS A 2 -25.01 5.71 14.51
CA LYS A 2 -23.70 6.20 14.07
C LYS A 2 -23.09 5.14 13.16
N THR A 3 -22.98 5.41 11.87
CA THR A 3 -22.19 4.60 10.98
C THR A 3 -20.74 4.71 11.44
N ASN A 4 -20.23 3.65 12.05
CA ASN A 4 -18.84 3.59 12.49
C ASN A 4 -17.97 3.46 11.22
N HIS A 5 -17.63 4.59 10.61
CA HIS A 5 -16.67 4.60 9.53
C HIS A 5 -15.29 4.20 10.07
N PRO A 6 -14.58 3.30 9.39
CA PRO A 6 -13.21 2.97 9.77
C PRO A 6 -12.34 4.23 9.83
N THR A 7 -11.53 4.33 10.86
CA THR A 7 -10.57 5.42 11.03
C THR A 7 -9.15 4.86 11.00
N PRO A 8 -8.13 5.68 10.72
CA PRO A 8 -6.74 5.24 10.79
C PRO A 8 -6.36 4.59 12.13
N ASP A 9 -6.98 5.01 13.23
CA ASP A 9 -6.71 4.49 14.57
C ASP A 9 -7.16 3.03 14.76
N ASN A 10 -8.11 2.57 13.95
CA ASN A 10 -8.58 1.17 13.98
C ASN A 10 -7.74 0.23 13.11
N ILE A 11 -6.74 0.75 12.41
CA ILE A 11 -5.83 0.00 11.57
C ILE A 11 -4.53 -0.26 12.31
N GLU A 12 -4.07 -1.50 12.26
CA GLU A 12 -2.74 -1.87 12.74
C GLU A 12 -1.93 -2.53 11.63
N PHE A 13 -0.64 -2.22 11.58
CA PHE A 13 0.32 -2.91 10.72
C PHE A 13 1.16 -3.86 11.56
N LYS A 14 1.15 -5.13 11.18
CA LYS A 14 1.89 -6.18 11.88
C LYS A 14 2.89 -6.83 10.95
N GLU A 15 4.00 -7.28 11.51
CA GLU A 15 4.97 -8.07 10.76
C GLU A 15 4.36 -9.39 10.28
N ILE A 16 4.87 -9.90 9.15
CA ILE A 16 4.55 -11.25 8.69
C ILE A 16 5.44 -12.23 9.46
N THR A 17 4.82 -13.16 10.14
CA THR A 17 5.47 -14.12 11.04
C THR A 17 5.06 -15.56 10.71
N PRO A 18 5.73 -16.58 11.28
CA PRO A 18 5.29 -17.97 11.16
C PRO A 18 3.85 -18.21 11.63
N ASP A 19 3.33 -17.34 12.51
CA ASP A 19 1.98 -17.51 13.05
C ASP A 19 0.89 -16.93 12.15
N ASN A 20 1.18 -15.91 11.34
CA ASN A 20 0.15 -15.22 10.55
C ASN A 20 0.31 -15.35 9.02
N TRP A 21 1.45 -15.81 8.51
CA TRP A 21 1.71 -15.77 7.07
C TRP A 21 0.70 -16.58 6.23
N ARG A 22 0.17 -17.68 6.76
CA ARG A 22 -0.80 -18.51 6.03
C ARG A 22 -2.13 -17.80 5.85
N ILE A 23 -2.63 -17.15 6.91
CA ILE A 23 -3.88 -16.41 6.80
C ILE A 23 -3.71 -15.19 5.88
N ILE A 24 -2.57 -14.50 5.98
CA ILE A 24 -2.27 -13.38 5.08
C ILE A 24 -2.17 -13.84 3.64
N ASN A 25 -1.53 -14.97 3.37
CA ASN A 25 -1.44 -15.54 2.02
C ASN A 25 -2.81 -15.97 1.47
N SER A 26 -3.76 -16.31 2.33
CA SER A 26 -5.11 -16.71 1.92
C SER A 26 -6.01 -15.54 1.52
N LEU A 27 -5.65 -14.31 1.89
CA LEU A 27 -6.39 -13.12 1.49
C LEU A 27 -6.26 -12.89 -0.02
N SER A 28 -7.33 -12.44 -0.66
CA SER A 28 -7.30 -12.14 -2.09
C SER A 28 -8.26 -11.02 -2.46
N VAL A 29 -7.91 -10.30 -3.51
CA VAL A 29 -8.80 -9.33 -4.13
C VAL A 29 -9.95 -10.02 -4.87
N LYS A 30 -10.96 -9.25 -5.29
CA LYS A 30 -12.05 -9.75 -6.13
C LYS A 30 -11.51 -10.29 -7.45
N LYS A 31 -12.23 -11.23 -8.06
CA LYS A 31 -11.82 -11.89 -9.32
C LYS A 31 -11.51 -10.87 -10.42
N GLU A 32 -12.32 -9.84 -10.57
CA GLU A 32 -12.17 -8.78 -11.56
C GLU A 32 -10.95 -7.86 -11.29
N GLN A 33 -10.39 -7.91 -10.09
CA GLN A 33 -9.23 -7.10 -9.68
C GLN A 33 -7.91 -7.86 -9.83
N LYS A 34 -7.93 -9.15 -10.12
CA LYS A 34 -6.71 -9.98 -10.17
C LYS A 34 -5.72 -9.56 -11.26
N ASN A 35 -6.18 -8.88 -12.29
CA ASN A 35 -5.31 -8.32 -13.33
C ASN A 35 -4.58 -7.05 -12.88
N PHE A 36 -5.03 -6.43 -11.79
CA PHE A 36 -4.47 -5.17 -11.26
C PHE A 36 -3.59 -5.36 -10.03
N ALA A 37 -3.58 -6.55 -9.44
CA ALA A 37 -2.84 -6.83 -8.22
C ALA A 37 -2.06 -8.13 -8.32
N ALA A 38 -0.84 -8.13 -7.83
CA ALA A 38 -0.07 -9.35 -7.67
C ALA A 38 -0.68 -10.26 -6.60
N SER A 39 -0.48 -11.56 -6.71
CA SER A 39 -0.87 -12.48 -5.64
C SER A 39 -0.05 -12.23 -4.37
N ASN A 40 -0.60 -12.56 -3.20
CA ASN A 40 0.11 -12.36 -1.94
C ASN A 40 1.41 -13.16 -1.86
N VAL A 41 1.45 -14.36 -2.43
CA VAL A 41 2.69 -15.14 -2.54
C VAL A 41 3.75 -14.41 -3.36
N THR A 42 3.35 -13.79 -4.46
CA THR A 42 4.26 -12.97 -5.30
C THR A 42 4.76 -11.75 -4.52
N ILE A 43 3.88 -11.09 -3.77
CA ILE A 43 4.27 -9.92 -2.95
C ILE A 43 5.30 -10.32 -1.89
N LEU A 44 5.08 -11.42 -1.20
CA LEU A 44 6.04 -11.94 -0.21
C LEU A 44 7.39 -12.31 -0.86
N ALA A 45 7.36 -12.94 -2.04
CA ALA A 45 8.57 -13.24 -2.78
C ALA A 45 9.32 -11.97 -3.22
N ARG A 46 8.59 -10.95 -3.69
CA ARG A 46 9.18 -9.64 -4.05
C ARG A 46 9.86 -8.99 -2.85
N ALA A 47 9.26 -9.03 -1.69
CA ALA A 47 9.86 -8.48 -0.47
C ALA A 47 11.20 -9.15 -0.15
N PHE A 48 11.32 -10.44 -0.34
CA PHE A 48 12.59 -11.15 -0.20
C PHE A 48 13.60 -10.73 -1.27
N VAL A 49 13.18 -10.65 -2.53
CA VAL A 49 14.04 -10.23 -3.66
C VAL A 49 14.62 -8.84 -3.45
N TYR A 50 13.77 -7.90 -3.00
CA TYR A 50 14.15 -6.50 -2.76
C TYR A 50 14.60 -6.20 -1.32
N ARG A 51 15.01 -7.22 -0.56
CA ARG A 51 15.41 -7.04 0.84
C ARG A 51 16.59 -6.07 1.06
N LYS A 52 17.46 -5.95 0.04
CA LYS A 52 18.59 -5.00 0.09
C LYS A 52 18.16 -3.56 -0.15
N GLU A 53 17.01 -3.36 -0.74
CA GLU A 53 16.37 -2.06 -0.95
C GLU A 53 15.39 -1.71 0.18
N ASN A 54 15.67 -2.18 1.39
CA ASN A 54 14.85 -1.93 2.59
C ASN A 54 13.37 -2.33 2.41
N ALA A 55 13.12 -3.43 1.70
CA ALA A 55 11.76 -3.92 1.48
C ALA A 55 11.13 -4.39 2.79
N LYS A 56 9.90 -3.96 3.03
CA LYS A 56 9.08 -4.34 4.19
C LYS A 56 7.69 -4.69 3.73
N VAL A 57 7.14 -5.78 4.27
CA VAL A 57 5.74 -6.15 4.10
C VAL A 57 5.06 -6.11 5.46
N PHE A 58 3.93 -5.42 5.52
CA PHE A 58 3.09 -5.40 6.69
C PHE A 58 1.75 -6.06 6.39
N ALA A 59 1.31 -6.92 7.30
CA ALA A 59 -0.07 -7.35 7.36
C ALA A 59 -0.93 -6.20 7.88
N VAL A 60 -2.02 -5.91 7.20
CA VAL A 60 -2.98 -4.89 7.60
C VAL A 60 -4.09 -5.55 8.40
N TYR A 61 -4.31 -5.07 9.62
CA TYR A 61 -5.33 -5.55 10.54
C TYR A 61 -6.34 -4.45 10.84
N HIS A 62 -7.58 -4.85 10.99
CA HIS A 62 -8.65 -4.01 11.50
C HIS A 62 -9.34 -4.75 12.63
N SER A 63 -9.29 -4.22 13.87
CA SER A 63 -9.88 -4.84 15.05
C SER A 63 -9.50 -6.34 15.18
N ASP A 64 -8.20 -6.63 15.18
CA ASP A 64 -7.61 -7.96 15.27
C ASP A 64 -7.88 -8.92 14.10
N LYS A 65 -8.57 -8.45 13.07
CA LYS A 65 -8.83 -9.20 11.85
C LYS A 65 -7.86 -8.81 10.74
N PRO A 66 -7.14 -9.75 10.13
CA PRO A 66 -6.32 -9.47 8.95
C PRO A 66 -7.22 -9.11 7.76
N ILE A 67 -6.94 -8.00 7.11
CA ILE A 67 -7.75 -7.47 6.00
C ILE A 67 -6.96 -7.22 4.73
N GLY A 68 -5.64 -7.30 4.77
CA GLY A 68 -4.82 -7.02 3.59
C GLY A 68 -3.34 -7.04 3.91
N LEU A 69 -2.57 -6.54 2.96
CA LEU A 69 -1.14 -6.33 3.12
C LEU A 69 -0.67 -5.11 2.33
N ILE A 70 0.47 -4.58 2.74
CA ILE A 70 1.14 -3.48 2.08
C ILE A 70 2.64 -3.77 2.03
N MET A 71 3.27 -3.53 0.88
CA MET A 71 4.71 -3.66 0.68
C MET A 71 5.30 -2.32 0.31
N GLN A 72 6.36 -1.94 0.99
CA GLN A 72 7.17 -0.77 0.68
C GLN A 72 8.63 -1.14 0.48
N ARG A 73 9.36 -0.32 -0.25
CA ARG A 73 10.80 -0.42 -0.41
C ARG A 73 11.41 0.94 -0.75
N ASP A 74 12.71 1.02 -0.66
CA ASP A 74 13.45 2.18 -1.11
C ASP A 74 13.76 2.08 -2.61
N TRP A 75 13.80 3.24 -3.25
CA TRP A 75 14.31 3.43 -4.60
C TRP A 75 15.30 4.59 -4.59
N ILE A 76 16.48 4.38 -5.17
CA ILE A 76 17.51 5.42 -5.28
C ILE A 76 17.34 6.12 -6.62
N ASP A 77 17.03 7.40 -6.57
CA ASP A 77 16.92 8.30 -7.73
C ASP A 77 17.99 9.40 -7.60
N GLY A 78 19.14 9.18 -8.20
CA GLY A 78 20.28 10.06 -8.05
C GLY A 78 20.78 10.07 -6.59
N GLU A 79 20.74 11.22 -5.93
CA GLU A 79 21.10 11.39 -4.52
C GLU A 79 19.90 11.23 -3.57
N LYS A 80 18.70 11.02 -4.12
CA LYS A 80 17.46 10.92 -3.33
C LYS A 80 17.10 9.48 -3.08
N ILE A 81 16.59 9.21 -1.89
CA ILE A 81 15.94 7.94 -1.54
C ILE A 81 14.43 8.20 -1.56
N VAL A 82 13.73 7.52 -2.47
CA VAL A 82 12.28 7.61 -2.64
C VAL A 82 11.62 6.41 -1.99
N CYS A 83 10.52 6.62 -1.29
CA CYS A 83 9.70 5.52 -0.79
C CYS A 83 8.79 5.02 -1.92
N ILE A 84 8.89 3.75 -2.24
CA ILE A 84 7.96 3.09 -3.18
C ILE A 84 6.94 2.29 -2.37
N MET A 85 5.65 2.59 -2.55
CA MET A 85 4.60 1.65 -2.19
C MET A 85 4.49 0.64 -3.34
N ASP A 86 5.16 -0.49 -3.17
CA ASP A 86 5.29 -1.49 -4.24
C ASP A 86 3.98 -2.25 -4.48
N GLN A 87 3.30 -2.61 -3.39
CA GLN A 87 2.04 -3.35 -3.44
C GLN A 87 1.12 -2.94 -2.30
N PHE A 88 -0.17 -2.92 -2.57
CA PHE A 88 -1.21 -2.70 -1.58
C PHE A 88 -2.49 -3.44 -1.98
N MET A 89 -3.04 -4.24 -1.10
CA MET A 89 -4.30 -4.92 -1.35
C MET A 89 -5.15 -5.01 -0.08
N ILE A 90 -6.46 -4.96 -0.27
CA ILE A 90 -7.47 -5.26 0.75
C ILE A 90 -8.25 -6.49 0.31
N ASP A 91 -8.42 -7.44 1.21
CA ASP A 91 -9.18 -8.67 0.96
C ASP A 91 -10.61 -8.38 0.50
N LYS A 92 -11.08 -9.14 -0.46
CA LYS A 92 -12.40 -8.99 -1.08
C LYS A 92 -13.56 -8.91 -0.08
N LYS A 93 -13.47 -9.63 1.04
CA LYS A 93 -14.49 -9.63 2.10
C LYS A 93 -14.48 -8.34 2.95
N SER A 94 -13.43 -7.57 2.85
CA SER A 94 -13.22 -6.36 3.66
C SER A 94 -13.30 -5.08 2.82
N GLN A 95 -13.50 -5.18 1.51
CA GLN A 95 -13.65 -4.03 0.61
C GLN A 95 -15.02 -3.35 0.76
N GLY A 96 -15.12 -2.10 0.29
CA GLY A 96 -16.37 -1.34 0.26
C GLY A 96 -16.80 -0.73 1.60
N ARG A 97 -15.91 -0.73 2.60
CA ARG A 97 -16.18 -0.18 3.95
C ARG A 97 -15.23 0.94 4.37
N GLY A 98 -14.45 1.48 3.42
CA GLY A 98 -13.49 2.54 3.70
C GLY A 98 -12.19 2.07 4.38
N LEU A 99 -11.96 0.77 4.49
CA LEU A 99 -10.77 0.20 5.15
C LEU A 99 -9.50 0.45 4.34
N GLY A 100 -9.56 0.40 3.01
CA GLY A 100 -8.43 0.74 2.16
C GLY A 100 -7.98 2.18 2.34
N LYS A 101 -8.93 3.11 2.38
CA LYS A 101 -8.66 4.52 2.64
C LYS A 101 -8.03 4.74 4.02
N ALA A 102 -8.58 4.10 5.06
CA ALA A 102 -8.05 4.19 6.42
C ALA A 102 -6.64 3.61 6.53
N ALA A 103 -6.38 2.47 5.89
CA ALA A 103 -5.07 1.85 5.85
C ALA A 103 -4.03 2.73 5.13
N LEU A 104 -4.39 3.26 3.98
CA LEU A 104 -3.50 4.15 3.22
C LEU A 104 -3.19 5.43 4.01
N GLN A 105 -4.18 6.03 4.64
CA GLN A 105 -3.99 7.24 5.46
C GLN A 105 -3.02 6.97 6.61
N LYS A 106 -3.17 5.84 7.30
CA LYS A 106 -2.25 5.48 8.40
C LYS A 106 -0.84 5.22 7.89
N TRP A 107 -0.69 4.50 6.77
CA TRP A 107 0.61 4.25 6.18
C TRP A 107 1.31 5.55 5.76
N LEU A 108 0.59 6.46 5.10
CA LEU A 108 1.13 7.78 4.74
C LEU A 108 1.62 8.54 5.98
N SER A 109 0.84 8.55 7.06
CA SER A 109 1.25 9.19 8.31
C SER A 109 2.52 8.57 8.90
N MET A 110 2.68 7.25 8.80
CA MET A 110 3.91 6.57 9.24
C MET A 110 5.12 7.00 8.41
N ILE A 111 4.99 7.06 7.10
CA ILE A 111 6.07 7.47 6.21
C ILE A 111 6.44 8.95 6.42
N GLU A 112 5.44 9.81 6.58
CA GLU A 112 5.65 11.23 6.89
C GLU A 112 6.42 11.42 8.21
N ALA A 113 6.09 10.63 9.23
CA ALA A 113 6.74 10.70 10.54
C ALA A 113 8.21 10.29 10.51
N GLU A 114 8.62 9.47 9.56
CA GLU A 114 10.03 9.09 9.39
C GLU A 114 10.91 10.27 8.93
N LYS A 115 10.35 11.28 8.28
CA LYS A 115 11.05 12.48 7.75
C LYS A 115 12.26 12.14 6.88
N ARG A 116 12.23 10.98 6.27
CA ARG A 116 13.33 10.40 5.50
C ARG A 116 13.23 10.65 4.00
N TYR A 117 11.99 10.68 3.49
CA TYR A 117 11.72 10.64 2.07
C TYR A 117 11.25 12.00 1.55
N PRO A 118 11.79 12.50 0.42
CA PRO A 118 11.28 13.72 -0.21
C PRO A 118 9.95 13.49 -0.93
N CYS A 119 9.67 12.27 -1.33
CA CYS A 119 8.42 11.89 -1.99
C CYS A 119 8.14 10.39 -1.85
N ILE A 120 6.91 10.04 -2.15
CA ILE A 120 6.43 8.66 -2.29
C ILE A 120 6.03 8.46 -3.73
N GLN A 121 6.38 7.31 -4.30
CA GLN A 121 5.92 6.89 -5.62
C GLN A 121 5.18 5.56 -5.52
N LEU A 122 4.24 5.36 -6.40
CA LEU A 122 3.50 4.11 -6.58
C LEU A 122 3.03 4.03 -8.03
N CYS A 123 2.59 2.85 -8.44
CA CYS A 123 1.91 2.70 -9.73
C CYS A 123 0.59 1.96 -9.57
N TYR A 124 -0.29 2.15 -10.53
CA TYR A 124 -1.51 1.36 -10.71
C TYR A 124 -1.66 1.02 -12.20
N VAL A 125 -2.38 -0.06 -12.48
CA VAL A 125 -2.64 -0.48 -13.86
C VAL A 125 -3.74 0.38 -14.46
N GLU A 126 -3.51 0.90 -15.66
CA GLU A 126 -4.50 1.70 -16.40
C GLU A 126 -5.84 0.97 -16.49
N GLY A 127 -6.92 1.66 -16.14
CA GLY A 127 -8.26 1.08 -16.06
C GLY A 127 -8.70 0.72 -14.65
N ASP A 128 -7.79 0.65 -13.68
CA ASP A 128 -8.16 0.51 -12.26
C ASP A 128 -8.65 1.86 -11.71
N ILE A 129 -9.89 2.20 -12.02
CA ILE A 129 -10.49 3.48 -11.65
C ILE A 129 -10.61 3.67 -10.13
N PRO A 130 -11.01 2.66 -9.33
CA PRO A 130 -11.01 2.81 -7.89
C PRO A 130 -9.63 3.15 -7.30
N ALA A 131 -8.57 2.52 -7.78
CA ALA A 131 -7.20 2.82 -7.36
C ALA A 131 -6.81 4.26 -7.71
N LYS A 132 -7.09 4.68 -8.95
CA LYS A 132 -6.85 6.05 -9.39
C LYS A 132 -7.48 7.07 -8.45
N HIS A 133 -8.77 6.95 -8.16
CA HIS A 133 -9.50 7.86 -7.29
C HIS A 133 -8.97 7.84 -5.87
N LEU A 134 -8.63 6.66 -5.35
CA LEU A 134 -8.06 6.51 -4.01
C LEU A 134 -6.77 7.33 -3.88
N TYR A 135 -5.84 7.16 -4.80
CA TYR A 135 -4.54 7.82 -4.74
C TYR A 135 -4.63 9.33 -5.01
N GLU A 136 -5.42 9.75 -6.00
CA GLU A 136 -5.65 11.17 -6.28
C GLU A 136 -6.24 11.90 -5.07
N ASN A 137 -7.15 11.28 -4.33
CA ASN A 137 -7.73 11.86 -3.12
C ASN A 137 -6.72 12.11 -2.00
N PHE A 138 -5.58 11.42 -2.02
CA PHE A 138 -4.47 11.64 -1.08
C PHE A 138 -3.38 12.56 -1.63
N GLY A 139 -3.60 13.19 -2.78
CA GLY A 139 -2.68 14.16 -3.36
C GLY A 139 -1.59 13.57 -4.24
N PHE A 140 -1.73 12.30 -4.65
CA PHE A 140 -0.86 11.73 -5.68
C PHE A 140 -1.23 12.28 -7.06
N TYR A 141 -0.21 12.50 -7.89
CA TYR A 141 -0.36 12.98 -9.26
C TYR A 141 0.51 12.16 -10.21
N GLU A 142 0.07 12.05 -11.47
CA GLU A 142 0.78 11.30 -12.50
C GLU A 142 2.08 11.99 -12.87
N ILE A 143 3.17 11.25 -12.92
CA ILE A 143 4.49 11.71 -13.35
C ILE A 143 5.00 10.98 -14.58
N ASP A 144 4.57 9.74 -14.83
CA ASP A 144 5.04 8.93 -15.95
C ASP A 144 4.05 7.79 -16.24
N LYS A 145 4.28 7.12 -17.35
CA LYS A 145 3.55 5.92 -17.75
C LYS A 145 4.55 4.94 -18.38
N ASP A 146 4.53 3.70 -17.90
CA ASP A 146 5.32 2.60 -18.45
C ASP A 146 4.37 1.46 -18.87
N GLU A 147 4.24 1.25 -20.17
CA GLU A 147 3.25 0.33 -20.75
C GLU A 147 1.83 0.65 -20.26
N ASP A 148 1.23 -0.22 -19.46
CA ASP A 148 -0.09 -0.04 -18.85
C ASP A 148 -0.03 0.41 -17.39
N GLU A 149 1.16 0.65 -16.85
CA GLU A 149 1.34 1.16 -15.50
C GLU A 149 1.42 2.69 -15.48
N ILE A 150 0.55 3.30 -14.70
CA ILE A 150 0.55 4.74 -14.44
C ILE A 150 1.35 4.99 -13.16
N ILE A 151 2.39 5.80 -13.26
CA ILE A 151 3.27 6.12 -12.13
C ILE A 151 2.82 7.43 -11.48
N LEU A 152 2.54 7.36 -10.20
CA LEU A 152 2.11 8.50 -9.39
C LEU A 152 3.17 8.88 -8.37
N GLN A 153 3.17 10.16 -8.01
CA GLN A 153 4.03 10.70 -6.96
C GLN A 153 3.23 11.57 -5.99
N LYS A 154 3.61 11.52 -4.74
CA LYS A 154 3.20 12.46 -3.71
C LYS A 154 4.45 13.08 -3.10
N ASP A 155 4.55 14.40 -3.17
CA ASP A 155 5.62 15.12 -2.51
C ASP A 155 5.39 15.17 -1.00
N MET A 156 6.47 14.99 -0.25
CA MET A 156 6.42 15.10 1.21
C MET A 156 6.78 16.52 1.62
N GLU A 157 6.10 17.02 2.66
CA GLU A 157 6.40 18.34 3.19
C GLU A 157 7.85 18.37 3.71
N LYS A 158 8.59 19.37 3.28
CA LYS A 158 9.90 19.67 3.87
C LYS A 158 9.64 20.42 5.17
N ASP A 159 10.22 19.94 6.26
CA ASP A 159 10.31 20.78 7.47
C ASP A 159 11.07 22.07 7.12
N LEU A 160 10.41 23.18 7.28
CA LEU A 160 11.02 24.50 7.16
C LEU A 160 11.91 24.79 8.36
#